data_271c3dac4f876be6de0a376485906e15
#
_entry.id   271c3dac4f876be6de0a376485906e15
#
_cell.length_a   1.000
_cell.length_b   1.000
_cell.length_c   1.000
_cell.angle_alpha   90.00
_cell.angle_beta   90.00
_cell.angle_gamma   90.00
#
_symmetry.space_group_name_H-M   'P 1'
#
loop_
_entity.id
_entity.type
_entity.pdbx_description
1 polymer ?
#
loop_
_entity_poly.entity_id
_entity_poly.type
_entity_poly.pdbx_seq_one_letter_code
_entity_poly.pdbx_strand_id
1 'polypeptide(L)'
;MIQIKNLSCGYNKIAVVDNISIDISEGAFIGIIGKNGAGKTTLLKALSGLLKPYSGNIFLNGTDIYKMKKNLLAKKLSFMPQNMPLDFPFIVKDFIMFGRFPHMNFFKYALKQDYEKIEEIMDFTETKEFAERNILELSGGERQKVLIAQTLAQETDIIAFDEPTSHLDIGSQSSIFRLLRILNKKHGKTIITTIHDLNAAGEFCSNLILMDKGTIFSSGTATEVLNYKDIETVYNTTVVVKTNPVSNKPVVIPVFSDNK
;
A
#
# COMPACT_ATOMS: atom_id res chain seq x y z
N MET A 1 -0.96 16.00 3.99
CA MET A 1 0.15 16.05 3.01
C MET A 1 1.39 15.37 3.59
N ILE A 2 2.04 14.48 2.83
CA ILE A 2 3.30 13.83 3.22
C ILE A 2 4.42 14.47 2.38
N GLN A 3 5.54 14.82 3.03
CA GLN A 3 6.73 15.33 2.36
C GLN A 3 7.93 14.47 2.71
N ILE A 4 8.61 13.97 1.72
CA ILE A 4 9.86 13.23 1.85
C ILE A 4 10.98 14.14 1.33
N LYS A 5 12.06 14.31 2.11
CA LYS A 5 13.18 15.20 1.76
C LYS A 5 14.50 14.45 1.92
N ASN A 6 15.20 14.26 0.79
CA ASN A 6 16.54 13.65 0.68
C ASN A 6 16.68 12.35 1.50
N LEU A 7 15.65 11.49 1.43
CA LEU A 7 15.56 10.28 2.23
C LEU A 7 16.51 9.21 1.73
N SER A 8 17.39 8.73 2.62
CA SER A 8 18.17 7.51 2.39
C SER A 8 17.98 6.55 3.55
N CYS A 9 17.60 5.30 3.25
CA CYS A 9 17.35 4.26 4.26
C CYS A 9 17.64 2.85 3.70
N GLY A 10 17.77 1.89 4.59
CA GLY A 10 18.07 0.51 4.25
C GLY A 10 18.34 -0.36 5.47
N TYR A 11 19.12 -1.42 5.29
CA TYR A 11 19.40 -2.41 6.32
C TYR A 11 20.91 -2.62 6.47
N ASN A 12 21.38 -2.91 7.69
CA ASN A 12 22.78 -3.22 7.97
C ASN A 12 23.77 -2.17 7.42
N LYS A 13 23.41 -0.87 7.48
CA LYS A 13 24.15 0.27 6.91
C LYS A 13 24.29 0.26 5.38
N ILE A 14 23.57 -0.61 4.68
CA ILE A 14 23.49 -0.61 3.22
C ILE A 14 22.24 0.16 2.82
N ALA A 15 22.41 1.24 2.06
CA ALA A 15 21.29 2.01 1.53
C ALA A 15 20.57 1.19 0.44
N VAL A 16 19.26 1.02 0.60
CA VAL A 16 18.36 0.39 -0.38
C VAL A 16 17.53 1.46 -1.09
N VAL A 17 17.24 2.54 -0.38
CA VAL A 17 16.62 3.76 -0.90
C VAL A 17 17.62 4.87 -0.71
N ASP A 18 17.85 5.65 -1.75
CA ASP A 18 18.86 6.71 -1.75
C ASP A 18 18.32 8.02 -2.30
N ASN A 19 18.50 9.08 -1.50
CA ASN A 19 18.22 10.48 -1.83
C ASN A 19 16.83 10.74 -2.47
N ILE A 20 15.77 10.09 -1.94
CA ILE A 20 14.41 10.30 -2.44
C ILE A 20 13.81 11.58 -1.86
N SER A 21 13.25 12.41 -2.77
CA SER A 21 12.43 13.58 -2.42
C SER A 21 11.15 13.56 -3.22
N ILE A 22 9.99 13.58 -2.53
CA ILE A 22 8.67 13.62 -3.16
C ILE A 22 7.61 14.14 -2.19
N ASP A 23 6.62 14.83 -2.73
CA ASP A 23 5.43 15.28 -2.02
C ASP A 23 4.22 14.44 -2.42
N ILE A 24 3.44 13.99 -1.43
CA ILE A 24 2.20 13.24 -1.63
C ILE A 24 1.05 14.06 -1.06
N SER A 25 0.12 14.43 -1.93
CA SER A 25 -1.05 15.21 -1.55
C SER A 25 -2.06 14.37 -0.75
N GLU A 26 -2.82 15.03 0.08
CA GLU A 26 -3.95 14.43 0.78
C GLU A 26 -5.00 13.93 -0.22
N GLY A 27 -5.59 12.77 0.04
CA GLY A 27 -6.56 12.13 -0.86
C GLY A 27 -5.95 11.55 -2.14
N ALA A 28 -4.62 11.52 -2.29
CA ALA A 28 -3.98 10.88 -3.43
C ALA A 28 -4.06 9.34 -3.35
N PHE A 29 -4.13 8.68 -4.50
CA PHE A 29 -3.94 7.24 -4.62
C PHE A 29 -2.65 6.98 -5.40
N ILE A 30 -1.57 6.69 -4.68
CA ILE A 30 -0.21 6.54 -5.21
C ILE A 30 0.12 5.07 -5.39
N GLY A 31 0.52 4.71 -6.62
CA GLY A 31 1.12 3.41 -6.93
C GLY A 31 2.65 3.51 -7.00
N ILE A 32 3.36 2.73 -6.21
CA ILE A 32 4.81 2.58 -6.29
C ILE A 32 5.11 1.33 -7.11
N ILE A 33 5.70 1.51 -8.28
CA ILE A 33 6.05 0.44 -9.22
C ILE A 33 7.57 0.35 -9.44
N GLY A 34 8.04 -0.73 -10.01
CA GLY A 34 9.47 -0.98 -10.27
C GLY A 34 9.82 -2.44 -10.07
N LYS A 35 11.02 -2.84 -10.52
CA LYS A 35 11.52 -4.21 -10.38
C LYS A 35 11.56 -4.70 -8.93
N ASN A 36 11.69 -6.02 -8.76
CA ASN A 36 12.04 -6.60 -7.47
C ASN A 36 13.41 -6.07 -7.03
N GLY A 37 13.52 -5.69 -5.76
CA GLY A 37 14.73 -5.06 -5.23
C GLY A 37 14.89 -3.57 -5.52
N ALA A 38 13.97 -2.90 -6.22
CA ALA A 38 14.03 -1.46 -6.48
C ALA A 38 13.86 -0.58 -5.21
N GLY A 39 13.55 -1.15 -4.05
CA GLY A 39 13.42 -0.41 -2.79
C GLY A 39 11.98 -0.04 -2.40
N LYS A 40 10.95 -0.50 -3.12
CA LYS A 40 9.52 -0.17 -2.90
C LYS A 40 9.06 -0.41 -1.45
N THR A 41 9.19 -1.65 -0.97
CA THR A 41 8.86 -2.04 0.41
C THR A 41 9.68 -1.25 1.45
N THR A 42 10.95 -0.97 1.15
CA THR A 42 11.84 -0.21 2.05
C THR A 42 11.36 1.24 2.17
N LEU A 43 10.99 1.88 1.07
CA LEU A 43 10.40 3.20 1.06
C LEU A 43 9.08 3.22 1.85
N LEU A 44 8.22 2.23 1.63
CA LEU A 44 6.93 2.13 2.32
C LEU A 44 7.10 1.94 3.84
N LYS A 45 8.07 1.11 4.27
CA LYS A 45 8.41 0.93 5.69
C LYS A 45 8.96 2.21 6.31
N ALA A 46 9.79 2.97 5.59
CA ALA A 46 10.28 4.26 6.06
C ALA A 46 9.12 5.26 6.21
N LEU A 47 8.23 5.36 5.20
CA LEU A 47 7.01 6.18 5.25
C LEU A 47 6.12 5.86 6.46
N SER A 48 6.04 4.59 6.82
CA SER A 48 5.22 4.10 7.94
C SER A 48 5.91 4.25 9.31
N GLY A 49 7.12 4.82 9.36
CA GLY A 49 7.88 4.96 10.61
C GLY A 49 8.46 3.67 11.17
N LEU A 50 8.39 2.57 10.40
CA LEU A 50 8.90 1.24 10.78
C LEU A 50 10.40 1.07 10.51
N LEU A 51 10.95 1.85 9.58
CA LEU A 51 12.37 1.84 9.24
C LEU A 51 12.94 3.26 9.36
N LYS A 52 13.83 3.47 10.33
CA LYS A 52 14.47 4.77 10.54
C LYS A 52 15.46 5.07 9.41
N PRO A 53 15.41 6.27 8.80
CA PRO A 53 16.34 6.65 7.75
C PRO A 53 17.77 6.88 8.29
N TYR A 54 18.75 6.75 7.41
CA TYR A 54 20.13 7.14 7.66
C TYR A 54 20.30 8.65 7.50
N SER A 55 19.60 9.24 6.51
CA SER A 55 19.56 10.68 6.26
C SER A 55 18.20 11.10 5.71
N GLY A 56 17.95 12.40 5.70
CA GLY A 56 16.69 12.97 5.25
C GLY A 56 15.58 12.86 6.29
N ASN A 57 14.40 13.34 5.93
CA ASN A 57 13.25 13.41 6.83
C ASN A 57 11.95 13.12 6.08
N ILE A 58 10.97 12.61 6.82
CA ILE A 58 9.61 12.44 6.37
C ILE A 58 8.70 13.26 7.27
N PHE A 59 7.93 14.16 6.67
CA PHE A 59 7.00 15.02 7.38
C PHE A 59 5.56 14.63 7.06
N LEU A 60 4.73 14.57 8.08
CA LEU A 60 3.29 14.46 7.98
C LEU A 60 2.66 15.75 8.51
N ASN A 61 2.02 16.51 7.61
CA ASN A 61 1.46 17.83 7.93
C ASN A 61 2.48 18.75 8.66
N GLY A 62 3.71 18.80 8.15
CA GLY A 62 4.79 19.62 8.69
C GLY A 62 5.50 19.05 9.93
N THR A 63 5.03 17.95 10.49
CA THR A 63 5.67 17.30 11.65
C THR A 63 6.48 16.09 11.22
N ASP A 64 7.75 16.02 11.61
CA ASP A 64 8.63 14.88 11.36
C ASP A 64 8.06 13.61 12.04
N ILE A 65 7.78 12.56 11.27
CA ILE A 65 7.15 11.33 11.77
C ILE A 65 8.00 10.60 12.81
N TYR A 66 9.34 10.72 12.72
CA TYR A 66 10.27 10.08 13.67
C TYR A 66 10.38 10.81 15.01
N LYS A 67 9.85 12.05 15.09
CA LYS A 67 9.71 12.81 16.34
C LYS A 67 8.33 12.65 16.95
N MET A 68 7.38 12.03 16.25
CA MET A 68 6.05 11.73 16.79
C MET A 68 6.10 10.55 17.77
N LYS A 69 5.25 10.60 18.80
CA LYS A 69 4.97 9.40 19.62
C LYS A 69 4.36 8.32 18.72
N LYS A 70 4.82 7.07 18.84
CA LYS A 70 4.38 5.94 18.00
C LYS A 70 2.85 5.80 17.95
N ASN A 71 2.18 5.95 19.10
CA ASN A 71 0.72 5.87 19.17
C ASN A 71 0.01 7.01 18.40
N LEU A 72 0.61 8.22 18.34
CA LEU A 72 0.05 9.32 17.55
C LEU A 72 0.26 9.10 16.05
N LEU A 73 1.39 8.55 15.63
CA LEU A 73 1.62 8.17 14.24
C LEU A 73 0.66 7.06 13.82
N ALA A 74 0.47 6.04 14.66
CA ALA A 74 -0.45 4.94 14.40
C ALA A 74 -1.93 5.37 14.28
N LYS A 75 -2.33 6.52 14.82
CA LYS A 75 -3.66 7.12 14.60
C LYS A 75 -3.77 7.92 13.30
N LYS A 76 -2.67 8.12 12.57
CA LYS A 76 -2.62 8.92 11.33
C LYS A 76 -2.29 8.10 10.10
N LEU A 77 -1.51 7.04 10.27
CA LEU A 77 -1.02 6.19 9.20
C LEU A 77 -1.05 4.74 9.63
N SER A 78 -1.69 3.91 8.82
CA SER A 78 -1.68 2.45 8.94
C SER A 78 -0.83 1.81 7.84
N PHE A 79 -0.27 0.65 8.12
CA PHE A 79 0.58 -0.10 7.20
C PHE A 79 0.21 -1.57 7.20
N MET A 80 -0.07 -2.10 6.01
CA MET A 80 -0.24 -3.53 5.78
C MET A 80 1.01 -4.06 5.07
N PRO A 81 1.78 -4.95 5.68
CA PRO A 81 2.94 -5.58 5.04
C PRO A 81 2.51 -6.62 4.00
N GLN A 82 3.37 -6.90 3.03
CA GLN A 82 3.16 -7.93 2.00
C GLN A 82 2.93 -9.32 2.62
N ASN A 83 3.76 -9.68 3.59
CA ASN A 83 3.66 -10.94 4.32
C ASN A 83 3.44 -10.65 5.80
N MET A 84 2.34 -11.13 6.33
CA MET A 84 2.08 -11.20 7.76
C MET A 84 2.13 -12.68 8.17
N PRO A 85 3.13 -13.10 8.95
CA PRO A 85 3.13 -14.47 9.46
C PRO A 85 1.93 -14.66 10.38
N LEU A 86 1.01 -15.52 9.96
CA LEU A 86 -0.20 -15.88 10.70
C LEU A 86 -0.02 -17.32 11.16
N ASP A 87 0.75 -17.51 12.24
CA ASP A 87 1.08 -18.83 12.76
C ASP A 87 0.09 -19.30 13.87
N PHE A 88 -0.83 -18.41 14.27
CA PHE A 88 -1.80 -18.67 15.33
C PHE A 88 -3.24 -18.68 14.81
N PRO A 89 -4.10 -19.56 15.35
CA PRO A 89 -5.48 -19.73 14.92
C PRO A 89 -6.40 -18.66 15.54
N PHE A 90 -6.25 -17.40 15.13
CA PHE A 90 -7.13 -16.32 15.58
C PHE A 90 -8.52 -16.43 14.93
N ILE A 91 -9.56 -16.10 15.70
CA ILE A 91 -10.90 -15.83 15.17
C ILE A 91 -10.85 -14.49 14.42
N VAL A 92 -11.47 -14.44 13.24
CA VAL A 92 -11.38 -13.29 12.32
C VAL A 92 -11.75 -11.98 12.99
N LYS A 93 -12.88 -11.91 13.71
CA LYS A 93 -13.29 -10.67 14.40
C LYS A 93 -12.27 -10.19 15.44
N ASP A 94 -11.66 -11.14 16.18
CA ASP A 94 -10.66 -10.82 17.21
C ASP A 94 -9.36 -10.35 16.56
N PHE A 95 -9.00 -10.93 15.41
CA PHE A 95 -7.86 -10.50 14.62
C PHE A 95 -8.05 -9.06 14.08
N ILE A 96 -9.22 -8.74 13.54
CA ILE A 96 -9.55 -7.41 13.06
C ILE A 96 -9.51 -6.39 14.22
N MET A 97 -9.96 -6.80 15.44
CA MET A 97 -9.91 -5.97 16.63
C MET A 97 -8.49 -5.51 16.98
N PHE A 98 -7.43 -6.22 16.63
CA PHE A 98 -6.05 -5.76 16.84
C PHE A 98 -5.75 -4.42 16.16
N GLY A 99 -6.44 -4.09 15.06
CA GLY A 99 -6.34 -2.79 14.42
C GLY A 99 -6.79 -1.63 15.32
N ARG A 100 -7.61 -1.89 16.35
CA ARG A 100 -8.09 -0.88 17.30
C ARG A 100 -7.07 -0.52 18.39
N PHE A 101 -5.96 -1.23 18.54
CA PHE A 101 -4.98 -0.98 19.61
C PHE A 101 -4.55 0.48 19.79
N PRO A 102 -4.33 1.30 18.75
CA PRO A 102 -4.01 2.71 18.94
C PRO A 102 -5.11 3.53 19.60
N HIS A 103 -6.36 3.09 19.55
CA HIS A 103 -7.54 3.76 20.09
C HIS A 103 -7.93 3.27 21.49
N MET A 104 -7.48 2.08 21.89
CA MET A 104 -7.78 1.50 23.19
C MET A 104 -7.18 2.32 24.33
N ASN A 105 -7.82 2.27 25.49
CA ASN A 105 -7.36 2.93 26.71
C ASN A 105 -6.03 2.33 27.23
N PHE A 106 -5.53 2.87 28.35
CA PHE A 106 -4.28 2.40 28.98
C PHE A 106 -4.29 0.90 29.29
N PHE A 107 -5.43 0.35 29.71
CA PHE A 107 -5.59 -1.07 30.04
C PHE A 107 -5.82 -1.96 28.81
N LYS A 108 -5.89 -1.41 27.60
CA LYS A 108 -6.08 -2.15 26.33
C LYS A 108 -7.41 -2.93 26.28
N TYR A 109 -8.44 -2.48 26.99
CA TYR A 109 -9.78 -3.04 26.85
C TYR A 109 -10.52 -2.38 25.68
N ALA A 110 -11.15 -3.22 24.86
CA ALA A 110 -12.06 -2.75 23.81
C ALA A 110 -13.34 -2.22 24.44
N LEU A 111 -13.82 -1.09 23.98
CA LEU A 111 -15.08 -0.48 24.38
C LEU A 111 -16.18 -0.88 23.39
N LYS A 112 -17.45 -0.66 23.76
CA LYS A 112 -18.61 -0.96 22.90
C LYS A 112 -18.44 -0.33 21.50
N GLN A 113 -17.98 0.91 21.44
CA GLN A 113 -17.70 1.62 20.17
C GLN A 113 -16.65 0.92 19.28
N ASP A 114 -15.69 0.19 19.86
CA ASP A 114 -14.70 -0.56 19.08
C ASP A 114 -15.34 -1.77 18.41
N TYR A 115 -16.25 -2.47 19.08
CA TYR A 115 -17.01 -3.58 18.49
C TYR A 115 -17.95 -3.09 17.39
N GLU A 116 -18.68 -1.99 17.60
CA GLU A 116 -19.54 -1.37 16.60
C GLU A 116 -18.72 -1.02 15.34
N LYS A 117 -17.53 -0.46 15.54
CA LYS A 117 -16.63 -0.12 14.43
C LYS A 117 -16.11 -1.33 13.67
N ILE A 118 -15.79 -2.42 14.36
CA ILE A 118 -15.38 -3.67 13.71
C ILE A 118 -16.53 -4.25 12.87
N GLU A 119 -17.75 -4.20 13.35
CA GLU A 119 -18.94 -4.63 12.57
C GLU A 119 -19.07 -3.82 11.28
N GLU A 120 -18.99 -2.48 11.34
CA GLU A 120 -19.02 -1.61 10.16
C GLU A 120 -17.92 -1.95 9.14
N ILE A 121 -16.71 -2.21 9.65
CA ILE A 121 -15.56 -2.54 8.79
C ILE A 121 -15.73 -3.92 8.16
N MET A 122 -16.22 -4.91 8.91
CA MET A 122 -16.48 -6.25 8.38
C MET A 122 -17.57 -6.23 7.31
N ASP A 123 -18.62 -5.43 7.49
CA ASP A 123 -19.64 -5.23 6.45
C ASP A 123 -19.04 -4.57 5.20
N PHE A 124 -18.22 -3.51 5.38
CA PHE A 124 -17.57 -2.78 4.29
C PHE A 124 -16.57 -3.62 3.50
N THR A 125 -15.84 -4.51 4.17
CA THR A 125 -14.82 -5.38 3.55
C THR A 125 -15.36 -6.74 3.11
N GLU A 126 -16.67 -6.98 3.28
CA GLU A 126 -17.32 -8.28 3.00
C GLU A 126 -16.64 -9.44 3.75
N THR A 127 -16.29 -9.22 5.03
CA THR A 127 -15.65 -10.25 5.87
C THR A 127 -16.55 -10.74 7.01
N LYS A 128 -17.76 -10.22 7.13
CA LYS A 128 -18.70 -10.53 8.21
C LYS A 128 -19.09 -12.00 8.25
N GLU A 129 -19.24 -12.64 7.10
CA GLU A 129 -19.54 -14.06 6.99
C GLU A 129 -18.43 -14.97 7.57
N PHE A 130 -17.21 -14.44 7.71
CA PHE A 130 -16.06 -15.14 8.26
C PHE A 130 -15.81 -14.81 9.73
N ALA A 131 -16.59 -13.92 10.36
CA ALA A 131 -16.32 -13.33 11.67
C ALA A 131 -15.93 -14.34 12.75
N GLU A 132 -16.62 -15.49 12.79
CA GLU A 132 -16.40 -16.55 13.78
C GLU A 132 -15.49 -17.67 13.29
N ARG A 133 -14.95 -17.58 12.06
CA ARG A 133 -14.04 -18.59 11.51
C ARG A 133 -12.61 -18.34 11.95
N ASN A 134 -11.80 -19.39 11.91
CA ASN A 134 -10.36 -19.30 12.09
C ASN A 134 -9.72 -18.70 10.83
N ILE A 135 -8.84 -17.72 11.00
CA ILE A 135 -8.14 -17.03 9.89
C ILE A 135 -7.28 -18.01 9.05
N LEU A 136 -6.82 -19.10 9.63
CA LEU A 136 -6.04 -20.13 8.92
C LEU A 136 -6.87 -20.97 7.96
N GLU A 137 -8.20 -21.01 8.14
CA GLU A 137 -9.14 -21.76 7.29
C GLU A 137 -9.58 -20.98 6.05
N LEU A 138 -9.21 -19.70 5.97
CA LEU A 138 -9.62 -18.84 4.88
C LEU A 138 -8.78 -19.08 3.61
N SER A 139 -9.43 -18.94 2.46
CA SER A 139 -8.72 -18.83 1.17
C SER A 139 -7.81 -17.61 1.14
N GLY A 140 -6.88 -17.57 0.18
CA GLY A 140 -5.95 -16.43 0.04
C GLY A 140 -6.67 -15.08 -0.12
N GLY A 141 -7.74 -15.03 -0.94
CA GLY A 141 -8.52 -13.82 -1.17
C GLY A 141 -9.32 -13.37 0.06
N GLU A 142 -9.97 -14.30 0.75
CA GLU A 142 -10.71 -14.05 2.01
C GLU A 142 -9.75 -13.53 3.09
N ARG A 143 -8.60 -14.20 3.25
CA ARG A 143 -7.56 -13.77 4.20
C ARG A 143 -7.05 -12.38 3.90
N GLN A 144 -6.85 -12.04 2.64
CA GLN A 144 -6.41 -10.72 2.23
C GLN A 144 -7.44 -9.63 2.57
N LYS A 145 -8.75 -9.89 2.38
CA LYS A 145 -9.82 -9.00 2.83
C LYS A 145 -9.78 -8.79 4.35
N VAL A 146 -9.52 -9.83 5.12
CA VAL A 146 -9.38 -9.75 6.58
C VAL A 146 -8.17 -8.91 7.00
N LEU A 147 -7.02 -9.04 6.32
CA LEU A 147 -5.84 -8.20 6.56
C LEU A 147 -6.12 -6.73 6.26
N ILE A 148 -6.84 -6.45 5.17
CA ILE A 148 -7.29 -5.10 4.84
C ILE A 148 -8.26 -4.59 5.92
N ALA A 149 -9.23 -5.39 6.35
CA ALA A 149 -10.17 -5.03 7.40
C ALA A 149 -9.43 -4.66 8.71
N GLN A 150 -8.46 -5.45 9.13
CA GLN A 150 -7.61 -5.18 10.29
C GLN A 150 -6.84 -3.85 10.14
N THR A 151 -6.32 -3.57 8.94
CA THR A 151 -5.62 -2.32 8.65
C THR A 151 -6.58 -1.12 8.71
N LEU A 152 -7.81 -1.26 8.19
CA LEU A 152 -8.85 -0.23 8.24
C LEU A 152 -9.38 0.02 9.66
N ALA A 153 -9.38 -0.99 10.51
CA ALA A 153 -9.78 -0.88 11.91
C ALA A 153 -8.92 0.14 12.70
N GLN A 154 -7.75 0.47 12.19
CA GLN A 154 -6.89 1.52 12.74
C GLN A 154 -7.43 2.94 12.48
N GLU A 155 -8.44 3.12 11.61
CA GLU A 155 -9.14 4.40 11.30
C GLU A 155 -8.20 5.57 10.97
N THR A 156 -7.22 5.35 10.14
CA THR A 156 -6.25 6.37 9.74
C THR A 156 -6.67 7.11 8.47
N ASP A 157 -6.12 8.30 8.23
CA ASP A 157 -6.34 9.06 7.00
C ASP A 157 -5.38 8.65 5.89
N ILE A 158 -4.26 8.03 6.25
CA ILE A 158 -3.24 7.53 5.33
C ILE A 158 -3.11 6.03 5.53
N ILE A 159 -3.17 5.29 4.43
CA ILE A 159 -3.09 3.83 4.44
C ILE A 159 -2.01 3.40 3.45
N ALA A 160 -1.01 2.71 3.95
CA ALA A 160 0.08 2.15 3.15
C ALA A 160 -0.12 0.64 3.00
N PHE A 161 -0.13 0.14 1.76
CA PHE A 161 -0.27 -1.27 1.45
C PHE A 161 0.97 -1.77 0.69
N ASP A 162 1.60 -2.82 1.18
CA ASP A 162 2.71 -3.46 0.49
C ASP A 162 2.18 -4.69 -0.25
N GLU A 163 2.00 -4.57 -1.58
CA GLU A 163 1.51 -5.60 -2.49
C GLU A 163 0.19 -6.27 -2.06
N PRO A 164 -0.89 -5.51 -1.87
CA PRO A 164 -2.14 -6.04 -1.30
C PRO A 164 -2.85 -7.07 -2.19
N THR A 165 -2.41 -7.26 -3.41
CA THR A 165 -3.04 -8.15 -4.39
C THR A 165 -2.11 -9.27 -4.88
N SER A 166 -0.93 -9.44 -4.26
CA SER A 166 0.01 -10.48 -4.64
C SER A 166 -0.58 -11.89 -4.43
N HIS A 167 -0.29 -12.79 -5.36
CA HIS A 167 -0.73 -14.20 -5.34
C HIS A 167 -2.24 -14.44 -5.39
N LEU A 168 -3.03 -13.43 -5.77
CA LEU A 168 -4.47 -13.56 -5.93
C LEU A 168 -4.86 -13.72 -7.40
N ASP A 169 -5.99 -14.38 -7.63
CA ASP A 169 -6.62 -14.43 -8.94
C ASP A 169 -7.17 -13.05 -9.37
N ILE A 170 -7.45 -12.88 -10.68
CA ILE A 170 -7.91 -11.62 -11.27
C ILE A 170 -9.19 -11.09 -10.61
N GLY A 171 -10.12 -11.97 -10.23
CA GLY A 171 -11.38 -11.57 -9.58
C GLY A 171 -11.14 -10.98 -8.20
N SER A 172 -10.34 -11.66 -7.40
CA SER A 172 -9.93 -11.21 -6.05
C SER A 172 -9.14 -9.91 -6.12
N GLN A 173 -8.18 -9.78 -7.06
CA GLN A 173 -7.43 -8.53 -7.27
C GLN A 173 -8.36 -7.37 -7.61
N SER A 174 -9.30 -7.57 -8.54
CA SER A 174 -10.27 -6.54 -8.95
C SER A 174 -11.15 -6.10 -7.78
N SER A 175 -11.60 -7.05 -6.94
CA SER A 175 -12.38 -6.76 -5.74
C SER A 175 -11.62 -5.87 -4.76
N ILE A 176 -10.35 -6.20 -4.48
CA ILE A 176 -9.51 -5.41 -3.58
C ILE A 176 -9.24 -4.01 -4.15
N PHE A 177 -8.84 -3.88 -5.40
CA PHE A 177 -8.62 -2.55 -6.00
C PHE A 177 -9.89 -1.70 -6.01
N ARG A 178 -11.07 -2.31 -6.23
CA ARG A 178 -12.35 -1.61 -6.11
C ARG A 178 -12.58 -1.09 -4.69
N LEU A 179 -12.29 -1.91 -3.67
CA LEU A 179 -12.37 -1.51 -2.26
C LEU A 179 -11.45 -0.32 -1.97
N LEU A 180 -10.18 -0.40 -2.38
CA LEU A 180 -9.21 0.70 -2.21
C LEU A 180 -9.68 1.98 -2.94
N ARG A 181 -10.25 1.85 -4.14
CA ARG A 181 -10.79 2.99 -4.88
C ARG A 181 -11.99 3.63 -4.17
N ILE A 182 -12.85 2.85 -3.54
CA ILE A 182 -13.96 3.36 -2.72
C ILE A 182 -13.40 4.13 -1.51
N LEU A 183 -12.43 3.58 -0.81
CA LEU A 183 -11.75 4.24 0.32
C LEU A 183 -11.15 5.59 -0.10
N ASN A 184 -10.49 5.64 -1.25
CA ASN A 184 -9.92 6.87 -1.76
C ASN A 184 -11.00 7.87 -2.20
N LYS A 185 -11.92 7.47 -3.09
CA LYS A 185 -12.85 8.39 -3.74
C LYS A 185 -14.03 8.80 -2.87
N LYS A 186 -14.59 7.87 -2.06
CA LYS A 186 -15.76 8.16 -1.22
C LYS A 186 -15.41 8.56 0.20
N HIS A 187 -14.31 8.02 0.76
CA HIS A 187 -13.89 8.29 2.14
C HIS A 187 -12.67 9.22 2.23
N GLY A 188 -12.18 9.75 1.09
CA GLY A 188 -11.09 10.73 1.06
C GLY A 188 -9.74 10.23 1.57
N LYS A 189 -9.56 8.92 1.72
CA LYS A 189 -8.32 8.36 2.26
C LYS A 189 -7.16 8.52 1.29
N THR A 190 -6.00 8.87 1.81
CA THR A 190 -4.73 8.84 1.08
C THR A 190 -4.23 7.40 1.05
N ILE A 191 -4.03 6.84 -0.13
CA ILE A 191 -3.56 5.46 -0.31
C ILE A 191 -2.21 5.46 -0.98
N ILE A 192 -1.27 4.73 -0.42
CA ILE A 192 0.06 4.50 -0.97
C ILE A 192 0.25 3.00 -1.06
N THR A 193 0.45 2.47 -2.25
CA THR A 193 0.53 1.01 -2.43
C THR A 193 1.66 0.63 -3.38
N THR A 194 2.38 -0.43 -3.06
CA THR A 194 3.27 -1.07 -4.02
C THR A 194 2.46 -2.01 -4.91
N ILE A 195 2.72 -1.99 -6.19
CA ILE A 195 1.98 -2.78 -7.19
C ILE A 195 2.97 -3.38 -8.19
N HIS A 196 2.81 -4.67 -8.51
CA HIS A 196 3.61 -5.34 -9.54
C HIS A 196 2.99 -5.23 -10.94
N ASP A 197 1.67 -5.33 -11.02
CA ASP A 197 0.97 -5.22 -12.29
C ASP A 197 0.87 -3.75 -12.72
N LEU A 198 1.60 -3.41 -13.80
CA LEU A 198 1.65 -2.07 -14.37
C LEU A 198 0.28 -1.61 -14.88
N ASN A 199 -0.52 -2.53 -15.42
CA ASN A 199 -1.84 -2.22 -15.94
C ASN A 199 -2.83 -1.93 -14.81
N ALA A 200 -2.79 -2.70 -13.74
CA ALA A 200 -3.55 -2.41 -12.54
C ALA A 200 -3.12 -1.07 -11.90
N ALA A 201 -1.81 -0.81 -11.81
CA ALA A 201 -1.30 0.47 -11.30
C ALA A 201 -1.81 1.65 -12.13
N GLY A 202 -1.75 1.55 -13.46
CA GLY A 202 -2.26 2.56 -14.39
C GLY A 202 -3.77 2.78 -14.27
N GLU A 203 -4.54 1.71 -14.06
CA GLU A 203 -6.01 1.77 -14.00
C GLU A 203 -6.52 2.40 -12.69
N PHE A 204 -5.91 2.07 -11.56
CA PHE A 204 -6.46 2.40 -10.24
C PHE A 204 -5.81 3.60 -9.56
N CYS A 205 -4.52 3.84 -9.76
CA CYS A 205 -3.81 4.93 -9.10
C CYS A 205 -4.00 6.28 -9.80
N SER A 206 -4.04 7.36 -9.02
CA SER A 206 -4.05 8.72 -9.57
C SER A 206 -2.67 9.13 -10.06
N ASN A 207 -1.64 8.73 -9.35
CA ASN A 207 -0.24 8.98 -9.67
C ASN A 207 0.59 7.73 -9.43
N LEU A 208 1.68 7.62 -10.18
CA LEU A 208 2.66 6.54 -10.08
C LEU A 208 4.03 7.09 -9.70
N ILE A 209 4.79 6.28 -8.98
CA ILE A 209 6.21 6.46 -8.69
C ILE A 209 6.92 5.24 -9.24
N LEU A 210 7.69 5.40 -10.31
CA LEU A 210 8.54 4.36 -10.87
C LEU A 210 9.89 4.41 -10.17
N MET A 211 10.24 3.33 -9.49
CA MET A 211 11.53 3.20 -8.80
C MET A 211 12.48 2.28 -9.57
N ASP A 212 13.74 2.67 -9.62
CA ASP A 212 14.85 1.81 -10.05
C ASP A 212 16.05 1.99 -9.12
N LYS A 213 16.69 0.90 -8.72
CA LYS A 213 17.92 0.87 -7.91
C LYS A 213 17.93 1.82 -6.71
N GLY A 214 16.82 1.90 -6.01
CA GLY A 214 16.69 2.69 -4.79
C GLY A 214 16.35 4.17 -4.99
N THR A 215 16.18 4.63 -6.22
CA THR A 215 15.86 6.02 -6.56
C THR A 215 14.50 6.11 -7.26
N ILE A 216 13.92 7.32 -7.33
CA ILE A 216 12.78 7.59 -8.19
C ILE A 216 13.31 7.81 -9.62
N PHE A 217 12.91 6.94 -10.54
CA PHE A 217 13.24 7.05 -11.96
C PHE A 217 12.30 8.07 -12.65
N SER A 218 11.00 7.94 -12.45
CA SER A 218 9.99 8.91 -12.89
C SER A 218 8.78 8.91 -11.94
N SER A 219 8.03 10.00 -11.92
CA SER A 219 6.80 10.11 -11.14
C SER A 219 5.82 11.06 -11.83
N GLY A 220 4.52 10.76 -11.72
CA GLY A 220 3.46 11.55 -12.36
C GLY A 220 2.19 10.75 -12.55
N THR A 221 1.35 11.16 -13.49
CA THR A 221 0.17 10.42 -13.91
C THR A 221 0.53 9.09 -14.57
N ALA A 222 -0.44 8.18 -14.67
CA ALA A 222 -0.21 6.90 -15.36
C ALA A 222 0.32 7.07 -16.80
N THR A 223 -0.17 8.08 -17.53
CA THR A 223 0.27 8.34 -18.91
C THR A 223 1.71 8.85 -18.99
N GLU A 224 2.14 9.64 -17.99
CA GLU A 224 3.51 10.16 -17.95
C GLU A 224 4.51 9.06 -17.59
N VAL A 225 4.17 8.18 -16.65
CA VAL A 225 5.07 7.17 -16.11
C VAL A 225 5.06 5.88 -16.92
N LEU A 226 3.89 5.41 -17.39
CA LEU A 226 3.77 4.18 -18.17
C LEU A 226 4.01 4.44 -19.68
N ASN A 227 5.09 5.12 -20.01
CA ASN A 227 5.57 5.26 -21.37
C ASN A 227 6.58 4.15 -21.72
N TYR A 228 6.71 3.81 -23.00
CA TYR A 228 7.55 2.70 -23.43
C TYR A 228 9.03 2.88 -23.07
N LYS A 229 9.57 4.11 -23.16
CA LYS A 229 10.99 4.39 -22.88
C LYS A 229 11.35 4.10 -21.41
N ASP A 230 10.55 4.61 -20.48
CA ASP A 230 10.78 4.45 -19.05
C ASP A 230 10.64 2.97 -18.65
N ILE A 231 9.58 2.33 -19.16
CA ILE A 231 9.32 0.90 -18.86
C ILE A 231 10.40 0.01 -19.44
N GLU A 232 10.80 0.18 -20.70
CA GLU A 232 11.90 -0.59 -21.30
C GLU A 232 13.21 -0.39 -20.57
N THR A 233 13.54 0.85 -20.18
CA THR A 233 14.75 1.18 -19.43
C THR A 233 14.76 0.49 -18.08
N VAL A 234 13.69 0.65 -17.29
CA VAL A 234 13.64 0.11 -15.92
C VAL A 234 13.49 -1.40 -15.93
N TYR A 235 12.60 -1.96 -16.77
CA TYR A 235 12.31 -3.40 -16.75
C TYR A 235 13.24 -4.22 -17.65
N ASN A 236 14.04 -3.56 -18.51
CA ASN A 236 14.94 -4.21 -19.47
C ASN A 236 14.21 -5.24 -20.34
N THR A 237 13.08 -4.83 -20.90
CA THR A 237 12.22 -5.65 -21.78
C THR A 237 11.53 -4.76 -22.80
N THR A 238 11.30 -5.25 -24.00
CA THR A 238 10.59 -4.51 -25.04
C THR A 238 9.09 -4.50 -24.75
N VAL A 239 8.46 -3.33 -24.85
CA VAL A 239 7.02 -3.18 -24.60
C VAL A 239 6.37 -2.31 -25.65
N VAL A 240 5.08 -2.54 -25.88
CA VAL A 240 4.18 -1.62 -26.59
C VAL A 240 3.22 -1.03 -25.57
N VAL A 241 3.08 0.29 -25.57
CA VAL A 241 2.07 0.98 -24.74
C VAL A 241 0.91 1.41 -25.65
N LYS A 242 -0.30 0.95 -25.32
CA LYS A 242 -1.54 1.29 -26.01
C LYS A 242 -2.52 1.93 -25.02
N THR A 243 -3.56 2.57 -25.55
CA THR A 243 -4.65 3.10 -24.73
C THR A 243 -5.76 2.05 -24.59
N ASN A 244 -6.19 1.80 -23.36
CA ASN A 244 -7.36 0.97 -23.08
C ASN A 244 -8.61 1.67 -23.67
N PRO A 245 -9.36 1.03 -24.57
CA PRO A 245 -10.50 1.67 -25.23
C PRO A 245 -11.69 1.96 -24.29
N VAL A 246 -11.71 1.36 -23.11
CA VAL A 246 -12.79 1.53 -22.12
C VAL A 246 -12.45 2.61 -21.10
N SER A 247 -11.25 2.54 -20.51
CA SER A 247 -10.84 3.45 -19.42
C SER A 247 -10.02 4.65 -19.87
N ASN A 248 -9.55 4.66 -21.13
CA ASN A 248 -8.61 5.64 -21.68
C ASN A 248 -7.26 5.71 -20.92
N LYS A 249 -6.91 4.64 -20.19
CA LYS A 249 -5.65 4.53 -19.47
C LYS A 249 -4.58 3.78 -20.30
N PRO A 250 -3.29 4.02 -20.04
CA PRO A 250 -2.22 3.29 -20.72
C PRO A 250 -2.23 1.80 -20.34
N VAL A 251 -2.00 0.94 -21.31
CA VAL A 251 -1.84 -0.51 -21.16
C VAL A 251 -0.46 -0.88 -21.69
N VAL A 252 0.35 -1.49 -20.84
CA VAL A 252 1.69 -1.98 -21.15
C VAL A 252 1.58 -3.43 -21.58
N ILE A 253 2.04 -3.72 -22.80
CA ILE A 253 1.99 -5.05 -23.41
C ILE A 253 3.44 -5.49 -23.66
N PRO A 254 3.96 -6.53 -22.99
CA PRO A 254 5.28 -7.07 -23.29
C PRO A 254 5.34 -7.65 -24.69
N VAL A 255 6.46 -7.42 -25.38
CA VAL A 255 6.73 -8.00 -26.69
C VAL A 255 7.71 -9.16 -26.52
N PHE A 256 7.24 -10.35 -26.82
CA PHE A 256 8.07 -11.55 -26.84
C PHE A 256 8.57 -11.73 -28.28
N SER A 257 9.78 -11.23 -28.58
CA SER A 257 10.43 -11.48 -29.86
C SER A 257 11.45 -12.59 -29.70
N ASP A 258 11.38 -13.61 -30.57
CA ASP A 258 12.34 -14.73 -30.62
C ASP A 258 13.73 -14.30 -31.13
N ASN A 259 13.92 -13.01 -31.44
CA ASN A 259 15.14 -12.45 -31.98
C ASN A 259 15.86 -11.58 -30.94
N LYS A 260 16.70 -12.22 -30.14
CA LYS A 260 17.97 -11.66 -29.62
C LYS A 260 19.00 -12.76 -29.55
#